data_b9cd37eea323a7d45cfde0d0135a957c
#
_entry.id   b9cd37eea323a7d45cfde0d0135a957c
#
_cell.length_a   1.000
_cell.length_b   1.000
_cell.length_c   1.000
_cell.angle_alpha   90.00
_cell.angle_beta   90.00
_cell.angle_gamma   90.00
#
_symmetry.space_group_name_H-M   'P 1'
#
loop_
_entity.id
_entity.type
_entity.pdbx_description
1 polymer ?
#
loop_
_entity_poly.entity_id
_entity_poly.type
_entity_poly.pdbx_seq_one_letter_code
_entity_poly.pdbx_strand_id
1 'polypeptide(L)'
;ENIEREGYTIQKGEFVLLAPSVSHRMSETFTEPDRFNPERFNAERGDAQIESNSLIGFGGGMHRCAGVNFARLEMKVVLAVLLQHYDFELLDEVRPIAGAATYWPAQPCRVRYTRRDRGAAKGADVAALARAAGCPAHS
;
A
#
# COMPACT_ATOMS: atom_id res chain seq x y z
N GLU A 1 16.12 -22.25 22.41
CA GLU A 1 15.47 -21.62 23.55
C GLU A 1 14.01 -21.38 23.20
N ASN A 2 13.10 -21.58 24.15
CA ASN A 2 11.68 -21.27 23.98
C ASN A 2 11.49 -19.77 24.13
N ILE A 3 10.47 -19.21 23.47
CA ILE A 3 10.12 -17.80 23.55
C ILE A 3 8.77 -17.68 24.27
N GLU A 4 8.76 -16.92 25.35
CA GLU A 4 7.52 -16.58 26.08
C GLU A 4 7.03 -15.21 25.64
N ARG A 5 5.77 -15.13 25.21
CA ARG A 5 5.16 -13.86 24.78
C ARG A 5 3.68 -13.84 25.14
N GLU A 6 3.27 -12.89 25.99
CA GLU A 6 1.87 -12.61 26.34
C GLU A 6 1.07 -13.86 26.75
N GLY A 7 1.72 -14.76 27.54
CA GLY A 7 1.12 -16.01 28.00
C GLY A 7 1.17 -17.18 27.02
N TYR A 8 1.77 -17.00 25.87
CA TYR A 8 2.03 -18.06 24.90
C TYR A 8 3.48 -18.50 24.95
N THR A 9 3.71 -19.79 24.83
CA THR A 9 5.04 -20.38 24.72
C THR A 9 5.26 -20.86 23.28
N ILE A 10 6.25 -20.29 22.59
CA ILE A 10 6.71 -20.75 21.27
C ILE A 10 7.91 -21.66 21.52
N GLN A 11 7.79 -22.94 21.16
CA GLN A 11 8.84 -23.91 21.42
C GLN A 11 9.98 -23.75 20.41
N LYS A 12 11.19 -24.11 20.85
CA LYS A 12 12.35 -24.17 19.95
C LYS A 12 12.07 -25.07 18.75
N GLY A 13 12.22 -24.53 17.54
CA GLY A 13 12.01 -25.26 16.28
C GLY A 13 10.62 -25.07 15.67
N GLU A 14 9.70 -24.39 16.35
CA GLU A 14 8.42 -24.02 15.76
C GLU A 14 8.58 -22.88 14.75
N PHE A 15 7.75 -22.94 13.70
CA PHE A 15 7.64 -21.86 12.73
C PHE A 15 6.64 -20.82 13.20
N VAL A 16 7.03 -19.55 13.16
CA VAL A 16 6.13 -18.42 13.44
C VAL A 16 5.76 -17.75 12.12
N LEU A 17 4.48 -17.80 11.76
CA LEU A 17 3.95 -17.10 10.58
C LEU A 17 3.37 -15.75 10.99
N LEU A 18 3.95 -14.68 10.49
CA LEU A 18 3.35 -13.35 10.55
C LEU A 18 2.37 -13.20 9.39
N ALA A 19 1.11 -12.89 9.70
CA ALA A 19 0.04 -12.75 8.72
C ALA A 19 -0.49 -11.30 8.65
N PRO A 20 0.22 -10.37 7.99
CA PRO A 20 -0.21 -8.97 7.89
C PRO A 20 -1.60 -8.80 7.30
N SER A 21 -2.01 -9.67 6.38
CA SER A 21 -3.35 -9.65 5.78
C SER A 21 -4.47 -9.88 6.79
N VAL A 22 -4.19 -10.55 7.90
CA VAL A 22 -5.14 -10.73 9.01
C VAL A 22 -5.12 -9.49 9.90
N SER A 23 -3.94 -9.09 10.39
CA SER A 23 -3.81 -7.95 11.30
C SER A 23 -4.29 -6.63 10.68
N HIS A 24 -4.10 -6.43 9.37
CA HIS A 24 -4.59 -5.26 8.65
C HIS A 24 -6.12 -5.26 8.45
N ARG A 25 -6.82 -6.33 8.83
CA ARG A 25 -8.28 -6.44 8.78
C ARG A 25 -8.94 -6.55 10.16
N MET A 26 -8.18 -6.31 11.21
CA MET A 26 -8.74 -6.26 12.57
C MET A 26 -9.57 -4.99 12.74
N SER A 27 -10.85 -5.14 13.03
CA SER A 27 -11.80 -4.03 13.22
C SER A 27 -11.46 -3.13 14.40
N GLU A 28 -10.72 -3.66 15.37
CA GLU A 28 -10.21 -2.92 16.53
C GLU A 28 -9.18 -1.85 16.14
N THR A 29 -8.50 -2.07 15.00
CA THR A 29 -7.46 -1.15 14.52
C THR A 29 -7.93 -0.34 13.31
N PHE A 30 -8.67 -0.97 12.40
CA PHE A 30 -9.09 -0.36 11.13
C PHE A 30 -10.60 -0.37 11.00
N THR A 31 -11.21 0.79 11.00
CA THR A 31 -12.66 0.93 10.77
C THR A 31 -13.01 0.51 9.35
N GLU A 32 -14.01 -0.37 9.17
CA GLU A 32 -14.39 -0.93 7.86
C GLU A 32 -13.16 -1.41 7.05
N PRO A 33 -12.39 -2.41 7.52
CA PRO A 33 -11.06 -2.72 6.97
C PRO A 33 -11.10 -3.17 5.50
N ASP A 34 -12.20 -3.75 5.05
CA ASP A 34 -12.38 -4.19 3.65
C ASP A 34 -12.81 -3.06 2.70
N ARG A 35 -13.15 -1.89 3.25
CA ARG A 35 -13.52 -0.73 2.44
C ARG A 35 -12.29 0.05 2.03
N PHE A 36 -12.16 0.34 0.73
CA PHE A 36 -11.16 1.28 0.24
C PHE A 36 -11.50 2.70 0.73
N ASN A 37 -10.73 3.20 1.68
CA ASN A 37 -10.86 4.54 2.26
C ASN A 37 -9.49 5.19 2.39
N PRO A 38 -9.06 6.02 1.43
CA PRO A 38 -7.76 6.70 1.49
C PRO A 38 -7.66 7.70 2.65
N GLU A 39 -8.80 8.23 3.14
CA GLU A 39 -8.83 9.19 4.24
C GLU A 39 -8.54 8.56 5.62
N ARG A 40 -8.53 7.21 5.72
CA ARG A 40 -8.25 6.54 7.00
C ARG A 40 -6.87 6.88 7.60
N PHE A 41 -5.93 7.30 6.76
CA PHE A 41 -4.59 7.71 7.19
C PHE A 41 -4.44 9.23 7.35
N ASN A 42 -5.54 9.98 7.24
CA ASN A 42 -5.54 11.41 7.47
C ASN A 42 -5.48 11.67 8.98
N ALA A 43 -4.51 12.47 9.44
CA ALA A 43 -4.31 12.75 10.87
C ALA A 43 -5.53 13.41 11.54
N GLU A 44 -6.35 14.15 10.79
CA GLU A 44 -7.51 14.86 11.34
C GLU A 44 -8.82 14.05 11.26
N ARG A 45 -8.95 13.19 10.26
CA ARG A 45 -10.21 12.50 9.90
C ARG A 45 -10.06 10.98 9.78
N GLY A 46 -8.85 10.47 10.00
CA GLY A 46 -8.54 9.06 9.89
C GLY A 46 -8.93 8.25 11.13
N ASP A 47 -8.67 6.95 11.08
CA ASP A 47 -8.91 6.04 12.19
C ASP A 47 -7.94 6.36 13.35
N ALA A 48 -8.47 6.75 14.50
CA ALA A 48 -7.69 7.15 15.67
C ALA A 48 -6.87 5.99 16.28
N GLN A 49 -7.24 4.75 15.96
CA GLN A 49 -6.60 3.54 16.48
C GLN A 49 -5.37 3.12 15.67
N ILE A 50 -5.09 3.77 14.51
CA ILE A 50 -3.95 3.41 13.67
C ILE A 50 -2.67 3.96 14.28
N GLU A 51 -1.94 3.10 14.95
CA GLU A 51 -0.60 3.38 15.46
C GLU A 51 0.47 3.16 14.39
N SER A 52 1.68 3.67 14.64
CA SER A 52 2.79 3.60 13.68
C SER A 52 3.16 2.19 13.22
N ASN A 53 2.89 1.18 14.05
CA ASN A 53 3.19 -0.23 13.77
C ASN A 53 1.97 -1.07 13.39
N SER A 54 0.79 -0.47 13.26
CA SER A 54 -0.43 -1.19 12.87
C SER A 54 -0.39 -1.65 11.41
N LEU A 55 0.30 -0.91 10.54
CA LEU A 55 0.45 -1.25 9.12
C LEU A 55 1.88 -1.70 8.83
N ILE A 56 2.08 -3.01 8.74
CA ILE A 56 3.38 -3.65 8.56
C ILE A 56 3.60 -4.27 7.16
N GLY A 57 2.94 -3.74 6.13
CA GLY A 57 3.04 -4.26 4.76
C GLY A 57 4.47 -4.29 4.20
N PHE A 58 5.38 -3.49 4.73
CA PHE A 58 6.80 -3.48 4.40
C PHE A 58 7.69 -3.97 5.56
N GLY A 59 7.11 -4.68 6.52
CA GLY A 59 7.82 -5.11 7.73
C GLY A 59 8.05 -3.97 8.73
N GLY A 60 8.76 -4.28 9.80
CA GLY A 60 9.04 -3.35 10.90
C GLY A 60 10.41 -3.57 11.53
N GLY A 61 10.86 -2.61 12.34
CA GLY A 61 12.12 -2.67 13.06
C GLY A 61 13.32 -2.88 12.13
N MET A 62 14.24 -3.76 12.53
CA MET A 62 15.46 -4.09 11.75
C MET A 62 15.16 -4.85 10.45
N HIS A 63 14.00 -5.46 10.33
CA HIS A 63 13.56 -6.23 9.16
C HIS A 63 12.67 -5.43 8.21
N ARG A 64 12.60 -4.12 8.38
CA ARG A 64 11.85 -3.26 7.46
C ARG A 64 12.47 -3.34 6.06
N CYS A 65 11.62 -3.40 5.04
CA CYS A 65 12.05 -3.43 3.65
C CYS A 65 12.96 -2.22 3.32
N ALA A 66 14.17 -2.50 2.87
CA ALA A 66 15.13 -1.44 2.49
C ALA A 66 14.65 -0.63 1.28
N GLY A 67 13.87 -1.26 0.37
CA GLY A 67 13.32 -0.64 -0.84
C GLY A 67 12.02 0.13 -0.65
N VAL A 68 11.48 0.28 0.56
CA VAL A 68 10.16 0.87 0.79
C VAL A 68 10.00 2.28 0.21
N ASN A 69 11.01 3.12 0.34
CA ASN A 69 10.96 4.49 -0.17
C ASN A 69 11.01 4.51 -1.70
N PHE A 70 11.83 3.65 -2.30
CA PHE A 70 11.88 3.49 -3.75
C PHE A 70 10.52 2.99 -4.30
N ALA A 71 9.98 1.93 -3.73
CA ALA A 71 8.68 1.38 -4.15
C ALA A 71 7.54 2.41 -4.03
N ARG A 72 7.52 3.18 -2.94
CA ARG A 72 6.52 4.25 -2.75
C ARG A 72 6.66 5.37 -3.79
N LEU A 73 7.88 5.77 -4.10
CA LEU A 73 8.14 6.79 -5.12
C LEU A 73 7.71 6.29 -6.49
N GLU A 74 8.14 5.08 -6.86
CA GLU A 74 7.78 4.46 -8.13
C GLU A 74 6.26 4.37 -8.32
N MET A 75 5.54 3.83 -7.34
CA MET A 75 4.08 3.74 -7.39
C MET A 75 3.44 5.13 -7.56
N LYS A 76 3.89 6.13 -6.81
CA LYS A 76 3.35 7.49 -6.91
C LYS A 76 3.58 8.10 -8.30
N VAL A 77 4.77 7.96 -8.84
CA VAL A 77 5.11 8.51 -10.17
C VAL A 77 4.31 7.80 -11.27
N VAL A 78 4.30 6.47 -11.28
CA VAL A 78 3.56 5.69 -12.26
C VAL A 78 2.08 6.02 -12.22
N LEU A 79 1.45 6.00 -11.04
CA LEU A 79 0.03 6.31 -10.90
C LEU A 79 -0.28 7.77 -11.27
N ALA A 80 0.58 8.72 -10.89
CA ALA A 80 0.39 10.12 -11.25
C ALA A 80 0.41 10.31 -12.77
N VAL A 81 1.38 9.72 -13.46
CA VAL A 81 1.48 9.79 -14.93
C VAL A 81 0.27 9.13 -15.59
N LEU A 82 -0.09 7.93 -15.15
CA LEU A 82 -1.24 7.21 -15.72
C LEU A 82 -2.54 7.99 -15.53
N LEU A 83 -2.84 8.44 -14.32
CA LEU A 83 -4.09 9.14 -14.00
C LEU A 83 -4.15 10.57 -14.57
N GLN A 84 -3.02 11.18 -14.88
CA GLN A 84 -2.99 12.46 -15.60
C GLN A 84 -3.33 12.32 -17.07
N HIS A 85 -2.95 11.21 -17.70
CA HIS A 85 -3.05 11.05 -19.14
C HIS A 85 -4.18 10.14 -19.60
N TYR A 86 -4.73 9.31 -18.71
CA TYR A 86 -5.72 8.30 -19.08
C TYR A 86 -6.87 8.26 -18.10
N ASP A 87 -8.05 7.96 -18.62
CA ASP A 87 -9.20 7.48 -17.86
C ASP A 87 -9.25 5.97 -17.93
N PHE A 88 -9.57 5.33 -16.82
CA PHE A 88 -9.62 3.88 -16.70
C PHE A 88 -11.00 3.41 -16.32
N GLU A 89 -11.43 2.33 -16.94
CA GLU A 89 -12.65 1.61 -16.61
C GLU A 89 -12.30 0.13 -16.38
N LEU A 90 -12.63 -0.37 -15.21
CA LEU A 90 -12.46 -1.78 -14.90
C LEU A 90 -13.59 -2.57 -15.56
N LEU A 91 -13.26 -3.57 -16.37
CA LEU A 91 -14.22 -4.38 -17.12
C LEU A 91 -14.60 -5.68 -16.41
N ASP A 92 -13.76 -6.15 -15.52
CA ASP A 92 -13.96 -7.39 -14.78
C ASP A 92 -14.07 -7.10 -13.28
N GLU A 93 -14.77 -7.96 -12.56
CA GLU A 93 -14.72 -7.96 -11.10
C GLU A 93 -13.32 -8.38 -10.63
N VAL A 94 -12.70 -7.56 -9.81
CA VAL A 94 -11.38 -7.89 -9.24
C VAL A 94 -11.56 -8.93 -8.14
N ARG A 95 -11.12 -10.14 -8.41
CA ARG A 95 -11.06 -11.22 -7.43
C ARG A 95 -9.60 -11.49 -7.07
N PRO A 96 -9.25 -11.50 -5.78
CA PRO A 96 -7.89 -11.82 -5.37
C PRO A 96 -7.61 -13.32 -5.52
N ILE A 97 -6.44 -13.67 -6.01
CA ILE A 97 -5.86 -15.00 -5.83
C ILE A 97 -4.87 -14.92 -4.69
N ALA A 98 -5.03 -15.78 -3.71
CA ALA A 98 -4.04 -15.97 -2.67
C ALA A 98 -2.85 -16.76 -3.26
N GLY A 99 -1.70 -16.12 -3.38
CA GLY A 99 -0.42 -16.80 -3.59
C GLY A 99 0.20 -17.18 -2.25
N ALA A 100 1.27 -17.94 -2.28
CA ALA A 100 1.96 -18.38 -1.06
C ALA A 100 2.52 -17.20 -0.23
N ALA A 101 2.82 -16.07 -0.85
CA ALA A 101 3.41 -14.90 -0.18
C ALA A 101 2.77 -13.57 -0.58
N THR A 102 2.05 -13.50 -1.69
CA THR A 102 1.47 -12.26 -2.24
C THR A 102 0.09 -12.52 -2.82
N TYR A 103 -0.74 -11.45 -2.84
CA TYR A 103 -2.03 -11.46 -3.53
C TYR A 103 -1.89 -10.73 -4.86
N TRP A 104 -2.52 -11.24 -5.90
CA TRP A 104 -2.66 -10.57 -7.20
C TRP A 104 -4.06 -10.80 -7.76
N PRO A 105 -4.49 -9.97 -8.72
CA PRO A 105 -5.80 -10.17 -9.35
C PRO A 105 -5.87 -11.49 -10.10
N ALA A 106 -7.02 -12.18 -9.98
CA ALA A 106 -7.33 -13.33 -10.81
C ALA A 106 -7.41 -12.92 -12.29
N GLN A 107 -6.95 -13.80 -13.19
CA GLN A 107 -7.09 -13.56 -14.61
C GLN A 107 -8.47 -14.02 -15.12
N PRO A 108 -9.08 -13.34 -16.09
CA PRO A 108 -8.65 -12.05 -16.63
C PRO A 108 -8.95 -10.88 -15.67
N CYS A 109 -8.10 -9.86 -15.70
CA CYS A 109 -8.35 -8.57 -15.07
C CYS A 109 -8.19 -7.48 -16.13
N ARG A 110 -9.25 -7.25 -16.91
CA ARG A 110 -9.23 -6.35 -18.06
C ARG A 110 -9.58 -4.94 -17.67
N VAL A 111 -8.84 -3.99 -18.21
CA VAL A 111 -9.05 -2.57 -18.01
C VAL A 111 -9.17 -1.90 -19.40
N ARG A 112 -10.23 -1.14 -19.60
CA ARG A 112 -10.31 -0.21 -20.73
C ARG A 112 -9.64 1.09 -20.34
N TYR A 113 -8.88 1.68 -21.22
CA TYR A 113 -8.31 3.01 -20.99
C TYR A 113 -8.60 3.92 -22.17
N THR A 114 -8.80 5.20 -21.88
CA THR A 114 -8.99 6.25 -22.88
C THR A 114 -8.01 7.38 -22.56
N ARG A 115 -7.28 7.81 -23.57
CA ARG A 115 -6.36 8.94 -23.42
C ARG A 115 -7.17 10.22 -23.22
N ARG A 116 -6.82 11.00 -22.21
CA ARG A 116 -7.40 12.32 -21.97
C ARG A 116 -6.84 13.30 -22.98
N ASP A 117 -7.71 13.91 -23.79
CA ASP A 117 -7.36 15.07 -24.59
C ASP A 117 -7.22 16.28 -23.68
N ARG A 118 -6.05 16.43 -23.09
CA ARG A 118 -5.66 17.71 -22.49
C ARG A 118 -5.06 18.53 -23.63
N GLY A 119 -5.83 19.45 -24.20
CA GLY A 119 -5.25 20.46 -25.07
C GLY A 119 -4.00 21.02 -24.40
N ALA A 120 -2.86 20.91 -25.05
CA ALA A 120 -1.49 21.24 -24.66
C ALA A 120 -1.31 21.77 -23.21
N ALA A 121 -1.60 20.96 -22.23
CA ALA A 121 -1.26 21.27 -20.85
C ALA A 121 0.26 21.23 -20.75
N LYS A 122 0.86 22.39 -20.43
CA LYS A 122 2.28 22.55 -20.11
C LYS A 122 2.77 21.34 -19.33
N GLY A 123 3.85 20.74 -19.82
CA GLY A 123 4.38 19.49 -19.26
C GLY A 123 4.36 19.49 -17.74
N ALA A 124 3.91 18.38 -17.16
CA ALA A 124 3.87 18.26 -15.71
C ALA A 124 5.24 18.64 -15.16
N ASP A 125 5.27 19.64 -14.29
CA ASP A 125 6.51 20.04 -13.62
C ASP A 125 6.93 18.89 -12.70
N VAL A 126 7.80 18.02 -13.23
CA VAL A 126 8.34 16.86 -12.51
C VAL A 126 9.00 17.31 -11.19
N ALA A 127 9.57 18.53 -11.17
CA ALA A 127 10.15 19.10 -9.97
C ALA A 127 9.07 19.46 -8.93
N ALA A 128 7.89 19.89 -9.35
CA ALA A 128 6.76 20.11 -8.44
C ALA A 128 6.23 18.80 -7.87
N LEU A 129 6.16 17.74 -8.68
CA LEU A 129 5.78 16.39 -8.20
C LEU A 129 6.80 15.83 -7.22
N ALA A 130 8.09 16.02 -7.47
CA ALA A 130 9.16 15.61 -6.54
C ALA A 130 9.08 16.35 -5.21
N ARG A 131 8.81 17.65 -5.22
CA ARG A 131 8.59 18.45 -4.00
C ARG A 131 7.37 17.98 -3.22
N ALA A 132 6.25 17.72 -3.89
CA ALA A 132 5.04 17.21 -3.26
C ALA A 132 5.22 15.79 -2.68
N ALA A 133 6.17 15.02 -3.22
CA ALA A 133 6.54 13.69 -2.71
C ALA A 133 7.49 13.75 -1.49
N GLY A 134 7.88 14.94 -1.03
CA GLY A 134 8.79 15.11 0.12
C GLY A 134 10.24 14.69 -0.16
N CYS A 135 10.66 14.71 -1.43
CA CYS A 135 12.04 14.44 -1.79
C CYS A 135 12.88 15.70 -1.49
N PRO A 136 13.93 15.64 -0.65
CA PRO A 136 14.81 16.77 -0.45
C PRO A 136 15.53 17.09 -1.78
N ALA A 137 15.49 18.36 -2.18
CA ALA A 137 16.31 18.82 -3.30
C ALA A 137 17.77 18.66 -2.93
N HIS A 138 18.47 17.75 -3.58
CA HIS A 138 19.93 17.72 -3.49
C HIS A 138 20.47 18.92 -4.28
N SER A 139 21.05 19.86 -3.56
CA SER A 139 21.90 20.94 -4.08
C SER A 139 23.22 20.38 -4.58
#